data_03a19573d0f5a8b55ec5563850724af7
#
_entry.id   03a19573d0f5a8b55ec5563850724af7
#
_cell.length_a   1.000
_cell.length_b   1.000
_cell.length_c   1.000
_cell.angle_alpha   90.00
_cell.angle_beta   90.00
_cell.angle_gamma   90.00
#
_symmetry.space_group_name_H-M   'P 1'
#
loop_
_entity.id
_entity.type
_entity.pdbx_description
1 polymer ?
#
loop_
_entity_poly.entity_id
_entity_poly.type
_entity_poly.pdbx_seq_one_letter_code
_entity_poly.pdbx_strand_id
1 'polypeptide(L)'
;MKYTEEMILHSDSGYCMPFEEPQGKDVEMSLGYGEQVHPATGEKFFHHGIDFNVRCYMLSAVASGIVSGVGNDPVHGICQTVRYGGYEVTYGHLSNVFAQFGQRVEAGQTVALSGELLHIEVKFKGEELNPIEFLTMLYG
;
A
#
# COMPACT_ATOMS: atom_id res chain seq x y z
N MET A 1 16.37 -8.46 -2.80
CA MET A 1 15.54 -9.24 -3.72
C MET A 1 15.77 -8.77 -5.15
N LYS A 2 15.88 -9.72 -6.08
CA LYS A 2 15.99 -9.38 -7.50
C LYS A 2 14.63 -9.50 -8.16
N TYR A 3 14.26 -8.49 -8.94
CA TYR A 3 13.05 -8.57 -9.75
C TYR A 3 13.29 -9.46 -10.97
N THR A 4 12.39 -10.40 -11.20
CA THR A 4 12.40 -11.27 -12.39
C THR A 4 11.41 -10.72 -13.41
N GLU A 5 11.44 -11.24 -14.63
CA GLU A 5 10.48 -10.82 -15.67
C GLU A 5 9.03 -10.99 -15.24
N GLU A 6 8.71 -12.05 -14.51
CA GLU A 6 7.33 -12.29 -14.06
C GLU A 6 6.86 -11.28 -13.00
N MET A 7 7.80 -10.59 -12.35
CA MET A 7 7.48 -9.57 -11.35
C MET A 7 7.20 -8.20 -11.97
N ILE A 8 7.43 -8.03 -13.27
CA ILE A 8 7.10 -6.79 -13.96
C ILE A 8 5.57 -6.65 -14.03
N LEU A 9 5.06 -5.58 -13.47
CA LEU A 9 3.64 -5.29 -13.49
C LEU A 9 3.27 -4.62 -14.81
N HIS A 10 2.32 -5.22 -15.53
CA HIS A 10 1.79 -4.65 -16.76
C HIS A 10 0.44 -3.98 -16.48
N SER A 11 0.29 -2.74 -16.91
CA SER A 11 -0.93 -1.97 -16.69
C SER A 11 -1.27 -1.14 -17.91
N ASP A 12 -2.45 -1.39 -18.50
CA ASP A 12 -2.94 -0.65 -19.66
C ASP A 12 -3.24 0.81 -19.31
N SER A 13 -3.63 1.08 -18.06
CA SER A 13 -3.92 2.44 -17.60
C SER A 13 -2.70 3.20 -17.10
N GLY A 14 -1.51 2.57 -17.15
CA GLY A 14 -0.29 3.16 -16.64
C GLY A 14 -0.09 2.93 -15.15
N TYR A 15 0.74 3.77 -14.55
CA TYR A 15 1.16 3.62 -13.14
C TYR A 15 1.16 4.98 -12.45
N CYS A 16 0.89 4.97 -11.15
CA CYS A 16 1.03 6.16 -10.33
C CYS A 16 1.32 5.77 -8.88
N MET A 17 1.68 6.74 -8.07
CA MET A 17 1.86 6.53 -6.64
C MET A 17 0.51 6.46 -5.94
N PRO A 18 0.42 5.81 -4.77
CA PRO A 18 -0.84 5.64 -4.06
C PRO A 18 -1.43 6.95 -3.52
N PHE A 19 -0.62 7.99 -3.38
CA PHE A 19 -1.09 9.31 -2.96
C PHE A 19 -0.17 10.37 -3.53
N GLU A 20 -0.68 11.61 -3.62
CA GLU A 20 0.11 12.76 -4.05
C GLU A 20 0.71 13.45 -2.83
N GLU A 21 2.00 13.78 -2.90
CA GLU A 21 2.65 14.57 -1.86
C GLU A 21 2.20 16.02 -1.95
N PRO A 22 1.89 16.66 -0.80
CA PRO A 22 1.57 18.08 -0.81
C PRO A 22 2.74 18.89 -1.36
N GLN A 23 2.43 19.95 -2.13
CA GLN A 23 3.45 20.79 -2.73
C GLN A 23 4.38 21.38 -1.65
N GLY A 24 5.68 21.17 -1.82
CA GLY A 24 6.70 21.68 -0.91
C GLY A 24 6.90 20.90 0.37
N LYS A 25 6.29 19.71 0.49
CA LYS A 25 6.45 18.83 1.65
C LYS A 25 6.66 17.39 1.22
N ASP A 26 7.67 16.75 1.78
CA ASP A 26 7.85 15.32 1.64
C ASP A 26 6.95 14.58 2.62
N VAL A 27 6.38 13.46 2.19
CA VAL A 27 5.61 12.58 3.07
C VAL A 27 6.59 11.74 3.89
N GLU A 28 6.43 11.79 5.21
CA GLU A 28 7.29 11.05 6.12
C GLU A 28 6.82 9.60 6.27
N MET A 29 7.76 8.66 6.12
CA MET A 29 7.56 7.27 6.48
C MET A 29 7.82 7.15 7.99
N SER A 30 6.75 6.91 8.75
CA SER A 30 6.85 6.87 10.21
C SER A 30 7.36 5.53 10.75
N LEU A 31 7.20 4.44 9.99
CA LEU A 31 7.71 3.13 10.37
C LEU A 31 8.03 2.32 9.12
N GLY A 32 9.27 1.80 9.07
CA GLY A 32 9.75 1.01 7.94
C GLY A 32 9.41 -0.46 8.04
N TYR A 33 9.65 -1.18 6.95
CA TYR A 33 9.47 -2.62 6.86
C TYR A 33 10.61 -3.35 7.57
N GLY A 34 10.28 -4.47 8.22
CA GLY A 34 11.24 -5.39 8.78
C GLY A 34 11.38 -5.29 10.29
N GLU A 35 12.53 -5.68 10.81
CA GLU A 35 12.78 -5.66 12.25
C GLU A 35 12.82 -4.25 12.79
N GLN A 36 12.07 -4.02 13.86
CA GLN A 36 11.95 -2.74 14.53
C GLN A 36 12.12 -2.95 16.04
N VAL A 37 12.43 -1.87 16.76
CA VAL A 37 12.51 -1.86 18.22
C VAL A 37 11.51 -0.85 18.73
N HIS A 38 10.65 -1.30 19.65
CA HIS A 38 9.67 -0.42 20.26
C HIS A 38 10.39 0.63 21.12
N PRO A 39 10.21 1.94 20.86
CA PRO A 39 11.01 2.98 21.53
C PRO A 39 10.79 3.08 23.04
N ALA A 40 9.61 2.68 23.53
CA ALA A 40 9.30 2.77 24.95
C ALA A 40 9.73 1.51 25.74
N THR A 41 9.61 0.31 25.15
CA THR A 41 9.83 -0.96 25.86
C THR A 41 11.11 -1.66 25.48
N GLY A 42 11.73 -1.30 24.35
CA GLY A 42 12.89 -2.00 23.80
C GLY A 42 12.57 -3.36 23.20
N GLU A 43 11.30 -3.74 23.13
CA GLU A 43 10.89 -5.00 22.52
C GLU A 43 11.13 -4.98 21.03
N LYS A 44 11.66 -6.08 20.52
CA LYS A 44 11.84 -6.28 19.07
C LYS A 44 10.55 -6.83 18.47
N PHE A 45 10.19 -6.33 17.31
CA PHE A 45 9.07 -6.86 16.54
C PHE A 45 9.37 -6.76 15.05
N PHE A 46 8.60 -7.49 14.25
CA PHE A 46 8.72 -7.45 12.80
C PHE A 46 7.53 -6.68 12.22
N HIS A 47 7.81 -5.61 11.49
CA HIS A 47 6.77 -4.82 10.82
C HIS A 47 6.59 -5.32 9.39
N HIS A 48 5.41 -5.84 9.08
CA HIS A 48 5.10 -6.51 7.81
C HIS A 48 4.74 -5.55 6.69
N GLY A 49 4.82 -4.27 6.91
CA GLY A 49 4.51 -3.25 5.94
C GLY A 49 5.28 -1.98 6.21
N ILE A 50 4.81 -0.89 5.63
CA ILE A 50 5.35 0.45 5.91
C ILE A 50 4.21 1.36 6.33
N ASP A 51 4.52 2.31 7.21
CA ASP A 51 3.57 3.33 7.65
C ASP A 51 4.01 4.69 7.13
N PHE A 52 3.07 5.41 6.54
CA PHE A 52 3.25 6.79 6.11
C PHE A 52 2.42 7.71 6.98
N ASN A 53 2.99 8.86 7.32
CA ASN A 53 2.32 9.88 8.13
C ASN A 53 1.42 10.75 7.25
N VAL A 54 0.37 10.12 6.68
CA VAL A 54 -0.59 10.79 5.79
C VAL A 54 -1.99 10.69 6.39
N ARG A 55 -2.47 11.80 6.88
CA ARG A 55 -3.78 11.89 7.51
C ARG A 55 -4.83 12.39 6.51
N CYS A 56 -5.88 11.59 6.31
CA CYS A 56 -7.00 11.94 5.43
C CYS A 56 -6.57 12.25 3.99
N TYR A 57 -5.63 11.46 3.46
CA TYR A 57 -5.21 11.57 2.06
C TYR A 57 -6.08 10.71 1.17
N MET A 58 -6.46 11.25 0.02
CA MET A 58 -7.09 10.47 -1.04
C MET A 58 -6.08 9.48 -1.60
N LEU A 59 -6.45 8.21 -1.62
CA LEU A 59 -5.59 7.13 -2.09
C LEU A 59 -6.04 6.69 -3.48
N SER A 60 -5.07 6.53 -4.38
CA SER A 60 -5.31 6.13 -5.77
C SER A 60 -4.83 4.72 -6.01
N ALA A 61 -5.53 4.01 -6.90
CA ALA A 61 -5.00 2.78 -7.48
C ALA A 61 -3.70 3.11 -8.20
N VAL A 62 -2.70 2.25 -8.07
CA VAL A 62 -1.35 2.49 -8.64
C VAL A 62 -1.22 1.97 -10.05
N ALA A 63 -2.16 1.13 -10.49
CA ALA A 63 -2.17 0.48 -11.79
C ALA A 63 -3.58 -0.06 -12.06
N SER A 64 -3.78 -0.69 -13.21
CA SER A 64 -5.00 -1.44 -13.47
C SER A 64 -5.06 -2.65 -12.55
N GLY A 65 -6.18 -2.86 -11.88
CA GLY A 65 -6.34 -3.94 -10.91
C GLY A 65 -7.79 -4.22 -10.56
N ILE A 66 -7.96 -5.01 -9.50
CA ILE A 66 -9.27 -5.37 -8.97
C ILE A 66 -9.20 -5.40 -7.45
N VAL A 67 -10.24 -4.86 -6.80
CA VAL A 67 -10.32 -4.94 -5.34
C VAL A 67 -10.61 -6.39 -4.95
N SER A 68 -9.67 -7.02 -4.25
CA SER A 68 -9.76 -8.44 -3.87
C SER A 68 -10.18 -8.63 -2.41
N GLY A 69 -10.26 -7.57 -1.62
CA GLY A 69 -10.71 -7.64 -0.24
C GLY A 69 -10.98 -6.28 0.36
N VAL A 70 -11.96 -6.24 1.26
CA VAL A 70 -12.26 -5.10 2.11
C VAL A 70 -12.60 -5.67 3.48
N GLY A 71 -12.03 -5.10 4.53
CA GLY A 71 -12.25 -5.64 5.87
C GLY A 71 -11.97 -4.64 6.97
N ASN A 72 -12.10 -5.14 8.19
CA ASN A 72 -11.75 -4.40 9.40
C ASN A 72 -11.29 -5.40 10.44
N ASP A 73 -10.03 -5.29 10.85
CA ASP A 73 -9.45 -6.20 11.83
C ASP A 73 -8.58 -5.43 12.85
N PRO A 74 -8.24 -6.05 14.00
CA PRO A 74 -7.49 -5.34 15.05
C PRO A 74 -6.09 -4.90 14.65
N VAL A 75 -5.49 -5.55 13.66
CA VAL A 75 -4.12 -5.24 13.23
C VAL A 75 -4.10 -4.10 12.20
N HIS A 76 -4.99 -4.17 11.20
CA HIS A 76 -4.99 -3.25 10.07
C HIS A 76 -6.02 -2.12 10.20
N GLY A 77 -6.98 -2.23 11.13
CA GLY A 77 -8.15 -1.36 11.13
C GLY A 77 -8.98 -1.58 9.87
N ILE A 78 -9.65 -0.56 9.38
CA ILE A 78 -10.34 -0.62 8.10
C ILE A 78 -9.28 -0.78 7.01
N CYS A 79 -9.42 -1.79 6.17
CA CYS A 79 -8.41 -2.11 5.17
C CYS A 79 -9.04 -2.48 3.84
N GLN A 80 -8.23 -2.36 2.79
CA GLN A 80 -8.61 -2.68 1.42
C GLN A 80 -7.42 -3.35 0.75
N THR A 81 -7.66 -4.47 0.08
CA THR A 81 -6.64 -5.13 -0.71
C THR A 81 -6.98 -4.99 -2.18
N VAL A 82 -6.03 -4.52 -2.98
CA VAL A 82 -6.16 -4.42 -4.42
C VAL A 82 -5.13 -5.34 -5.07
N ARG A 83 -5.59 -6.14 -6.01
CA ARG A 83 -4.71 -7.04 -6.75
C ARG A 83 -4.33 -6.37 -8.08
N TYR A 84 -3.02 -6.17 -8.25
CA TYR A 84 -2.43 -5.65 -9.49
C TYR A 84 -1.57 -6.76 -10.09
N GLY A 85 -2.08 -7.47 -11.10
CA GLY A 85 -1.37 -8.62 -11.65
C GLY A 85 -1.11 -9.68 -10.57
N GLY A 86 0.15 -10.06 -10.39
CA GLY A 86 0.57 -10.98 -9.33
C GLY A 86 0.75 -10.35 -7.96
N TYR A 87 0.61 -9.03 -7.86
CA TYR A 87 0.78 -8.29 -6.61
C TYR A 87 -0.54 -8.13 -5.87
N GLU A 88 -0.49 -8.26 -4.54
CA GLU A 88 -1.58 -7.89 -3.66
C GLU A 88 -1.07 -6.77 -2.75
N VAL A 89 -1.74 -5.62 -2.80
CA VAL A 89 -1.39 -4.46 -1.99
C VAL A 89 -2.52 -4.20 -1.01
N THR A 90 -2.21 -4.24 0.27
CA THR A 90 -3.18 -3.98 1.34
C THR A 90 -2.91 -2.61 1.94
N TYR A 91 -3.94 -1.78 1.94
CA TYR A 91 -3.94 -0.45 2.55
C TYR A 91 -4.68 -0.54 3.87
N GLY A 92 -4.02 -0.20 4.97
CA GLY A 92 -4.59 -0.29 6.31
C GLY A 92 -4.75 1.07 7.00
N HIS A 93 -5.45 1.06 8.11
CA HIS A 93 -5.79 2.24 8.92
C HIS A 93 -6.56 3.28 8.13
N LEU A 94 -7.48 2.80 7.27
CA LEU A 94 -8.28 3.67 6.42
C LEU A 94 -9.40 4.35 7.21
N SER A 95 -9.80 5.52 6.75
CA SER A 95 -11.01 6.21 7.20
C SER A 95 -12.21 5.73 6.40
N ASN A 96 -12.07 5.65 5.08
CA ASN A 96 -13.14 5.25 4.16
C ASN A 96 -12.59 4.40 3.02
N VAL A 97 -13.47 3.52 2.50
CA VAL A 97 -13.19 2.71 1.31
C VAL A 97 -14.23 3.08 0.26
N PHE A 98 -13.76 3.52 -0.91
CA PHE A 98 -14.65 3.93 -2.01
C PHE A 98 -14.82 2.84 -3.06
N ALA A 99 -13.76 2.10 -3.36
CA ALA A 99 -13.83 0.98 -4.29
C ALA A 99 -14.08 -0.31 -3.51
N GLN A 100 -15.13 -1.03 -3.87
CA GLN A 100 -15.61 -2.19 -3.13
C GLN A 100 -15.09 -3.51 -3.72
N PHE A 101 -15.24 -4.60 -2.97
CA PHE A 101 -14.84 -5.94 -3.38
C PHE A 101 -15.35 -6.28 -4.78
N GLY A 102 -14.45 -6.75 -5.63
CA GLY A 102 -14.76 -7.15 -7.00
C GLY A 102 -14.73 -6.02 -8.02
N GLN A 103 -14.60 -4.78 -7.59
CA GLN A 103 -14.57 -3.64 -8.48
C GLN A 103 -13.23 -3.52 -9.20
N ARG A 104 -13.26 -3.31 -10.51
CA ARG A 104 -12.06 -3.01 -11.29
C ARG A 104 -11.67 -1.56 -11.09
N VAL A 105 -10.36 -1.32 -11.05
CA VAL A 105 -9.80 0.01 -10.83
C VAL A 105 -8.73 0.30 -11.87
N GLU A 106 -8.52 1.58 -12.14
CA GLU A 106 -7.51 2.07 -13.07
C GLU A 106 -6.51 2.97 -12.33
N ALA A 107 -5.30 3.09 -12.87
CA ALA A 107 -4.28 3.96 -12.26
C ALA A 107 -4.82 5.38 -12.09
N GLY A 108 -4.64 5.96 -10.92
CA GLY A 108 -5.12 7.30 -10.60
C GLY A 108 -6.56 7.37 -10.09
N GLN A 109 -7.30 6.28 -10.18
CA GLN A 109 -8.66 6.25 -9.63
C GLN A 109 -8.62 6.27 -8.11
N THR A 110 -9.41 7.15 -7.48
CA THR A 110 -9.51 7.21 -6.02
C THR A 110 -10.20 5.96 -5.50
N VAL A 111 -9.55 5.23 -4.61
CA VAL A 111 -10.05 3.95 -4.08
C VAL A 111 -10.38 4.00 -2.61
N ALA A 112 -9.74 4.89 -1.85
CA ALA A 112 -9.90 4.97 -0.40
C ALA A 112 -9.44 6.31 0.15
N LEU A 113 -9.67 6.53 1.44
CA LEU A 113 -9.19 7.68 2.19
C LEU A 113 -8.40 7.16 3.38
N SER A 114 -7.17 7.64 3.58
CA SER A 114 -6.39 7.26 4.75
C SER A 114 -7.02 7.81 6.03
N GLY A 115 -6.76 7.15 7.14
CA GLY A 115 -7.16 7.63 8.46
C GLY A 115 -6.09 8.55 9.03
N GLU A 116 -5.66 8.30 10.26
CA GLU A 116 -4.61 9.07 10.91
C GLU A 116 -3.23 8.83 10.30
N LEU A 117 -3.04 7.65 9.74
CA LEU A 117 -1.85 7.25 9.00
C LEU A 117 -2.25 6.24 7.93
N LEU A 118 -1.32 5.84 7.10
CA LEU A 118 -1.51 4.81 6.09
C LEU A 118 -0.51 3.69 6.30
N HIS A 119 -1.01 2.46 6.42
CA HIS A 119 -0.20 1.25 6.45
C HIS A 119 -0.32 0.54 5.11
N ILE A 120 0.80 0.15 4.52
CA ILE A 120 0.84 -0.56 3.25
C ILE A 120 1.59 -1.86 3.41
N GLU A 121 0.98 -2.96 2.97
CA GLU A 121 1.61 -4.28 2.85
C GLU A 121 1.56 -4.72 1.40
N VAL A 122 2.61 -5.40 0.95
CA VAL A 122 2.70 -5.90 -0.43
C VAL A 122 3.08 -7.37 -0.41
N LYS A 123 2.37 -8.17 -1.20
CA LYS A 123 2.73 -9.56 -1.48
C LYS A 123 2.80 -9.76 -2.99
N PHE A 124 3.68 -10.64 -3.41
CA PHE A 124 3.75 -11.11 -4.79
C PHE A 124 3.57 -12.62 -4.80
N LYS A 125 2.47 -13.09 -5.42
CA LYS A 125 2.12 -14.52 -5.47
C LYS A 125 2.18 -15.17 -4.08
N GLY A 126 1.68 -14.46 -3.06
CA GLY A 126 1.64 -14.94 -1.69
C GLY A 126 2.88 -14.70 -0.87
N GLU A 127 3.99 -14.24 -1.46
CA GLU A 127 5.22 -13.91 -0.74
C GLU A 127 5.25 -12.44 -0.36
N GLU A 128 5.51 -12.18 0.92
CA GLU A 128 5.62 -10.83 1.44
C GLU A 128 6.86 -10.11 0.91
N LEU A 129 6.68 -8.88 0.49
CA LEU A 129 7.75 -8.02 -0.01
C LEU A 129 7.87 -6.77 0.87
N ASN A 130 9.06 -6.18 0.85
CA ASN A 130 9.23 -4.82 1.34
C ASN A 130 8.47 -3.87 0.41
N PRO A 131 7.45 -3.14 0.90
CA PRO A 131 6.65 -2.27 0.03
C PRO A 131 7.45 -1.19 -0.70
N ILE A 132 8.59 -0.77 -0.16
CA ILE A 132 9.45 0.21 -0.83
C ILE A 132 9.96 -0.32 -2.18
N GLU A 133 10.27 -1.62 -2.26
CA GLU A 133 10.70 -2.23 -3.52
C GLU A 133 9.60 -2.16 -4.58
N PHE A 134 8.35 -2.42 -4.17
CA PHE A 134 7.20 -2.31 -5.07
C PHE A 134 6.99 -0.88 -5.55
N LEU A 135 7.01 0.09 -4.63
CA LEU A 135 6.82 1.49 -4.97
C LEU A 135 7.94 2.01 -5.88
N THR A 136 9.17 1.57 -5.64
CA THR A 136 10.31 1.93 -6.48
C THR A 136 10.17 1.35 -7.89
N MET A 137 9.66 0.13 -8.01
CA MET A 137 9.41 -0.50 -9.31
C MET A 137 8.42 0.31 -10.15
N LEU A 138 7.41 0.94 -9.52
CA LEU A 138 6.42 1.74 -10.24
C LEU A 138 7.01 2.95 -10.95
N TYR A 139 8.14 3.45 -10.50
CA TYR A 139 8.84 4.59 -11.13
C TYR A 139 9.72 4.18 -12.31
N GLY A 140 10.05 2.95 -12.39
CA GLY A 140 11.03 2.57 -13.35
C GLY A 140 10.93 1.30 -13.99
#